data_7aa6dfd5234fcc3dd0283283d0f7125c
#
_entry.id   7aa6dfd5234fcc3dd0283283d0f7125c
#
_cell.length_a   1.000
_cell.length_b   1.000
_cell.length_c   1.000
_cell.angle_alpha   90.00
_cell.angle_beta   90.00
_cell.angle_gamma   90.00
#
_symmetry.space_group_name_H-M   'P 1'
#
loop_
_entity.id
_entity.type
_entity.pdbx_description
1 polymer ?
#
loop_
_entity_poly.entity_id
_entity_poly.type
_entity_poly.pdbx_seq_one_letter_code
_entity_poly.pdbx_strand_id
1 'polypeptide(L)'
;MEEEEKPDITTAFKAVKTKSELAELLGSSLKNLAYNLYKLSPDRQYEVLKISKRNGGFREICAPISRIKTLQKQLATILLNYQATKFCVHGYVKQKSIKTNAYVHRRKRIVINLDLKDFFNAINFGRVRGLFKSYPFDFNDEVATTLAQICCYEGRLPQGAPTSPIVSNYICRKLDNQLVAFAREHKIDYTRYADDITFSTNLNLLPTALGRIRNKKIVLSAPLKKIIENNGFAINEDKTRYALKTNRQEVAGLIVNAGVNVPRKYVKRIRAMLHAWEKYGVKDAAKEHFEKFNYKHKHPDYPEISFKYELMGMVNYVGQIKGRGSRVYFALYSRIKKLDSTIKLSAHENISAPEGSTIIFCEGKTDRLHLEAAYNYFKQQGEFVDLNLHFFIWRADLEINNDYLYQMCRTRPQAKRDDRIEIYLFDRDDSRYTKNVSKVR
;
A
#
# COMPACT_ATOMS: atom_id res chain seq x y z
N MET A 1 12.80 5.69 44.44
CA MET A 1 11.47 5.58 43.78
C MET A 1 11.76 4.94 42.45
N GLU A 2 11.55 3.63 42.34
CA GLU A 2 11.64 2.90 41.09
C GLU A 2 10.51 3.41 40.18
N GLU A 3 10.85 3.95 39.03
CA GLU A 3 9.86 4.20 37.97
C GLU A 3 9.33 2.83 37.54
N GLU A 4 8.11 2.47 37.94
CA GLU A 4 7.41 1.32 37.39
C GLU A 4 7.29 1.51 35.87
N GLU A 5 8.05 0.73 35.09
CA GLU A 5 7.92 0.65 33.65
C GLU A 5 6.46 0.35 33.31
N LYS A 6 5.77 1.29 32.69
CA LYS A 6 4.39 1.07 32.24
C LYS A 6 4.35 -0.18 31.35
N PRO A 7 3.50 -1.16 31.66
CA PRO A 7 3.43 -2.38 30.89
C PRO A 7 3.17 -2.06 29.41
N ASP A 8 3.81 -2.83 28.51
CA ASP A 8 3.56 -2.71 27.07
C ASP A 8 2.04 -2.75 26.81
N ILE A 9 1.56 -1.86 25.97
CA ILE A 9 0.13 -1.67 25.67
C ILE A 9 -0.56 -2.98 25.28
N THR A 10 0.18 -3.93 24.72
CA THR A 10 -0.29 -5.26 24.35
C THR A 10 -0.57 -6.10 25.58
N THR A 11 0.31 -6.07 26.57
CA THR A 11 0.16 -6.75 27.85
C THR A 11 -0.98 -6.13 28.65
N ALA A 12 -1.06 -4.81 28.71
CA ALA A 12 -2.16 -4.10 29.35
C ALA A 12 -3.51 -4.45 28.72
N PHE A 13 -3.60 -4.53 27.38
CA PHE A 13 -4.83 -4.91 26.70
C PHE A 13 -5.27 -6.35 27.02
N LYS A 14 -4.33 -7.30 27.11
CA LYS A 14 -4.65 -8.70 27.50
C LYS A 14 -5.18 -8.82 28.93
N ALA A 15 -4.73 -7.96 29.81
CA ALA A 15 -5.10 -7.97 31.22
C ALA A 15 -6.51 -7.39 31.48
N VAL A 16 -7.13 -6.72 30.50
CA VAL A 16 -8.45 -6.09 30.62
C VAL A 16 -9.53 -7.12 30.93
N LYS A 17 -10.25 -6.93 32.06
CA LYS A 17 -11.35 -7.79 32.51
C LYS A 17 -12.70 -7.08 32.61
N THR A 18 -12.70 -5.75 32.66
CA THR A 18 -13.90 -4.94 32.85
C THR A 18 -14.04 -3.84 31.78
N LYS A 19 -15.26 -3.33 31.59
CA LYS A 19 -15.51 -2.15 30.73
C LYS A 19 -14.78 -0.90 31.21
N SER A 20 -14.58 -0.76 32.54
CA SER A 20 -13.88 0.39 33.10
C SER A 20 -12.42 0.39 32.69
N GLU A 21 -11.71 -0.73 32.87
CA GLU A 21 -10.33 -0.90 32.44
C GLU A 21 -10.18 -0.73 30.93
N LEU A 22 -11.14 -1.24 30.14
CA LEU A 22 -11.15 -1.02 28.69
C LEU A 22 -11.29 0.46 28.34
N ALA A 23 -12.19 1.18 29.02
CA ALA A 23 -12.38 2.60 28.76
C ALA A 23 -11.12 3.39 29.08
N GLU A 24 -10.47 3.12 30.21
CA GLU A 24 -9.23 3.74 30.63
C GLU A 24 -8.09 3.50 29.62
N LEU A 25 -7.91 2.23 29.22
CA LEU A 25 -6.90 1.86 28.21
C LEU A 25 -7.12 2.55 26.86
N LEU A 26 -8.39 2.81 26.49
CA LEU A 26 -8.76 3.57 25.29
C LEU A 26 -8.76 5.08 25.52
N GLY A 27 -8.21 5.58 26.63
CA GLY A 27 -8.12 7.02 26.94
C GLY A 27 -9.48 7.68 27.15
N SER A 28 -10.46 6.95 27.69
CA SER A 28 -11.82 7.43 27.94
C SER A 28 -12.29 7.07 29.34
N SER A 29 -13.33 7.74 29.84
CA SER A 29 -14.01 7.31 31.05
C SER A 29 -15.11 6.29 30.74
N LEU A 30 -15.45 5.44 31.73
CA LEU A 30 -16.58 4.49 31.62
C LEU A 30 -17.89 5.23 31.27
N LYS A 31 -18.12 6.40 31.86
CA LYS A 31 -19.30 7.25 31.60
C LYS A 31 -19.36 7.67 30.12
N ASN A 32 -18.24 8.13 29.55
CA ASN A 32 -18.17 8.53 28.15
C ASN A 32 -18.31 7.33 27.21
N LEU A 33 -17.69 6.21 27.52
CA LEU A 33 -17.83 4.96 26.76
C LEU A 33 -19.30 4.50 26.74
N ALA A 34 -19.94 4.42 27.91
CA ALA A 34 -21.34 4.03 28.02
C ALA A 34 -22.29 5.01 27.31
N TYR A 35 -22.05 6.31 27.41
CA TYR A 35 -22.83 7.31 26.67
C TYR A 35 -22.75 7.10 25.16
N ASN A 36 -21.54 6.96 24.62
CA ASN A 36 -21.32 6.80 23.17
C ASN A 36 -21.91 5.49 22.63
N LEU A 37 -21.91 4.41 23.41
CA LEU A 37 -22.40 3.09 22.97
C LEU A 37 -23.89 2.87 23.21
N TYR A 38 -24.47 3.45 24.27
CA TYR A 38 -25.83 3.08 24.72
C TYR A 38 -26.82 4.25 24.75
N LYS A 39 -26.36 5.50 24.87
CA LYS A 39 -27.26 6.65 24.97
C LYS A 39 -27.34 7.44 23.66
N LEU A 40 -26.27 7.41 22.88
CA LEU A 40 -26.27 8.08 21.58
C LEU A 40 -26.98 7.21 20.54
N SER A 41 -27.99 7.77 19.86
CA SER A 41 -28.71 7.04 18.81
C SER A 41 -27.79 6.72 17.61
N PRO A 42 -28.02 5.61 16.89
CA PRO A 42 -27.17 5.18 15.79
C PRO A 42 -26.91 6.25 14.73
N ASP A 43 -27.93 7.02 14.36
CA ASP A 43 -27.88 8.13 13.41
C ASP A 43 -26.97 9.29 13.88
N ARG A 44 -26.74 9.41 15.19
CA ARG A 44 -25.79 10.35 15.79
C ARG A 44 -24.41 9.74 16.06
N GLN A 45 -24.24 8.44 15.88
CA GLN A 45 -22.93 7.78 16.03
C GLN A 45 -22.12 7.82 14.75
N TYR A 46 -22.77 7.82 13.58
CA TYR A 46 -22.13 7.78 12.28
C TYR A 46 -22.80 8.72 11.28
N GLU A 47 -21.99 9.32 10.46
CA GLU A 47 -22.41 10.03 9.26
C GLU A 47 -22.37 9.09 8.07
N VAL A 48 -23.49 8.90 7.38
CA VAL A 48 -23.60 7.99 6.23
C VAL A 48 -23.50 8.79 4.94
N LEU A 49 -22.39 8.58 4.21
CA LEU A 49 -22.12 9.23 2.93
C LEU A 49 -22.36 8.25 1.78
N LYS A 50 -23.14 8.65 0.78
CA LYS A 50 -23.38 7.87 -0.45
C LYS A 50 -22.44 8.34 -1.55
N ILE A 51 -21.48 7.49 -1.93
CA ILE A 51 -20.52 7.76 -3.01
C ILE A 51 -20.92 6.98 -4.25
N SER A 52 -21.06 7.66 -5.39
CA SER A 52 -21.40 7.01 -6.67
C SER A 52 -20.30 6.05 -7.13
N LYS A 53 -20.68 4.82 -7.51
CA LYS A 53 -19.75 3.85 -8.12
C LYS A 53 -19.58 4.15 -9.62
N ARG A 54 -18.41 3.82 -10.19
CA ARG A 54 -18.14 4.01 -11.64
C ARG A 54 -19.08 3.24 -12.56
N ASN A 55 -19.58 2.09 -12.10
CA ASN A 55 -20.46 1.19 -12.85
C ASN A 55 -21.94 1.36 -12.47
N GLY A 56 -22.32 2.50 -11.93
CA GLY A 56 -23.65 2.78 -11.41
C GLY A 56 -23.88 2.30 -9.97
N GLY A 57 -24.95 2.83 -9.34
CA GLY A 57 -25.25 2.59 -7.93
C GLY A 57 -24.36 3.39 -6.97
N PHE A 58 -24.57 3.16 -5.67
CA PHE A 58 -23.89 3.90 -4.60
C PHE A 58 -23.10 2.95 -3.70
N ARG A 59 -22.08 3.50 -3.07
CA ARG A 59 -21.35 2.90 -1.96
C ARG A 59 -21.64 3.73 -0.72
N GLU A 60 -22.08 3.10 0.34
CA GLU A 60 -22.29 3.74 1.62
C GLU A 60 -20.98 3.71 2.42
N ILE A 61 -20.56 4.89 2.86
CA ILE A 61 -19.41 5.06 3.76
C ILE A 61 -19.97 5.55 5.08
N CYS A 62 -19.84 4.74 6.12
CA CYS A 62 -20.27 5.08 7.48
C CYS A 62 -19.08 5.66 8.24
N ALA A 63 -18.99 6.97 8.29
CA ALA A 63 -17.93 7.68 9.00
C ALA A 63 -18.32 7.89 10.48
N PRO A 64 -17.58 7.32 11.46
CA PRO A 64 -17.88 7.53 12.86
C PRO A 64 -17.64 8.99 13.26
N ILE A 65 -18.47 9.54 14.16
CA ILE A 65 -18.26 10.85 14.74
C ILE A 65 -16.92 10.88 15.53
N SER A 66 -16.40 12.08 15.79
CA SER A 66 -15.07 12.28 16.37
C SER A 66 -14.82 11.46 17.65
N ARG A 67 -15.79 11.36 18.56
CA ARG A 67 -15.67 10.62 19.83
C ARG A 67 -15.49 9.11 19.59
N ILE A 68 -16.35 8.50 18.77
CA ILE A 68 -16.26 7.07 18.41
C ILE A 68 -15.02 6.82 17.57
N LYS A 69 -14.69 7.71 16.64
CA LYS A 69 -13.49 7.63 15.79
C LYS A 69 -12.21 7.61 16.62
N THR A 70 -12.14 8.37 17.71
CA THR A 70 -10.99 8.38 18.63
C THR A 70 -10.84 7.03 19.32
N LEU A 71 -11.92 6.48 19.90
CA LEU A 71 -11.91 5.15 20.51
C LEU A 71 -11.48 4.06 19.52
N GLN A 72 -12.03 4.11 18.30
CA GLN A 72 -11.69 3.16 17.24
C GLN A 72 -10.25 3.29 16.76
N LYS A 73 -9.68 4.50 16.68
CA LYS A 73 -8.27 4.71 16.32
C LYS A 73 -7.34 4.12 17.38
N GLN A 74 -7.64 4.32 18.65
CA GLN A 74 -6.86 3.76 19.75
C GLN A 74 -6.91 2.23 19.73
N LEU A 75 -8.12 1.67 19.65
CA LEU A 75 -8.31 0.23 19.52
C LEU A 75 -7.59 -0.34 18.27
N ALA A 76 -7.68 0.33 17.14
CA ALA A 76 -6.99 -0.08 15.92
C ALA A 76 -5.47 -0.12 16.10
N THR A 77 -4.89 0.87 16.79
CA THR A 77 -3.45 0.91 17.10
C THR A 77 -3.04 -0.27 17.98
N ILE A 78 -3.83 -0.59 19.01
CA ILE A 78 -3.60 -1.75 19.87
C ILE A 78 -3.66 -3.03 19.06
N LEU A 79 -4.73 -3.23 18.28
CA LEU A 79 -4.92 -4.44 17.47
C LEU A 79 -3.82 -4.65 16.42
N LEU A 80 -3.22 -3.58 15.89
CA LEU A 80 -2.08 -3.68 14.97
C LEU A 80 -0.85 -4.35 15.61
N ASN A 81 -0.64 -4.20 16.90
CA ASN A 81 0.48 -4.81 17.60
C ASN A 81 0.32 -6.33 17.77
N TYR A 82 -0.93 -6.83 17.75
CA TYR A 82 -1.24 -8.25 17.78
C TYR A 82 -1.21 -8.93 16.41
N GLN A 83 -1.17 -8.18 15.33
CA GLN A 83 -1.31 -8.73 14.00
C GLN A 83 -0.04 -9.47 13.57
N ALA A 84 0.00 -10.78 13.81
CA ALA A 84 0.91 -11.66 13.07
C ALA A 84 0.47 -11.65 11.60
N THR A 85 1.22 -10.91 10.76
CA THR A 85 0.86 -10.70 9.36
C THR A 85 1.15 -11.95 8.55
N LYS A 86 0.13 -12.55 7.93
CA LYS A 86 0.34 -13.62 6.96
C LYS A 86 0.98 -13.08 5.69
N PHE A 87 1.88 -13.86 5.09
CA PHE A 87 2.55 -13.48 3.85
C PHE A 87 1.57 -13.20 2.71
N CYS A 88 0.43 -13.90 2.65
CA CYS A 88 -0.58 -13.76 1.60
C CYS A 88 -1.50 -12.53 1.73
N VAL A 89 -1.53 -11.87 2.90
CA VAL A 89 -2.38 -10.69 3.14
C VAL A 89 -1.59 -9.42 2.86
N HIS A 90 -2.09 -8.57 1.97
CA HIS A 90 -1.45 -7.33 1.55
C HIS A 90 -2.27 -6.07 1.82
N GLY A 91 -3.58 -6.20 1.99
CA GLY A 91 -4.45 -5.08 2.37
C GLY A 91 -4.40 -4.80 3.87
N TYR A 92 -4.27 -3.52 4.24
CA TYR A 92 -4.28 -3.05 5.63
C TYR A 92 -3.17 -3.62 6.52
N VAL A 93 -2.01 -3.90 5.95
CA VAL A 93 -0.83 -4.46 6.63
C VAL A 93 0.33 -3.48 6.50
N LYS A 94 1.04 -3.22 7.61
CA LYS A 94 2.26 -2.39 7.59
C LYS A 94 3.25 -2.92 6.55
N GLN A 95 3.93 -2.02 5.84
CA GLN A 95 4.96 -2.32 4.81
C GLN A 95 4.46 -3.13 3.61
N LYS A 96 3.16 -3.42 3.51
CA LYS A 96 2.53 -4.02 2.34
C LYS A 96 1.66 -3.02 1.59
N SER A 97 1.46 -3.28 0.30
CA SER A 97 0.74 -2.38 -0.59
C SER A 97 0.15 -3.13 -1.79
N ILE A 98 -0.58 -2.44 -2.64
CA ILE A 98 -1.00 -2.98 -3.94
C ILE A 98 0.19 -3.42 -4.80
N LYS A 99 1.37 -2.76 -4.67
CA LYS A 99 2.59 -3.14 -5.38
C LYS A 99 3.12 -4.49 -4.90
N THR A 100 3.22 -4.72 -3.58
CA THR A 100 3.66 -5.99 -3.02
C THR A 100 2.69 -7.12 -3.34
N ASN A 101 1.37 -6.84 -3.38
CA ASN A 101 0.34 -7.79 -3.81
C ASN A 101 0.54 -8.19 -5.28
N ALA A 102 0.63 -7.21 -6.17
CA ALA A 102 0.80 -7.41 -7.60
C ALA A 102 2.15 -8.11 -7.93
N TYR A 103 3.18 -7.89 -7.12
CA TYR A 103 4.50 -8.48 -7.33
C TYR A 103 4.49 -10.00 -7.27
N VAL A 104 3.67 -10.61 -6.41
CA VAL A 104 3.50 -12.07 -6.31
C VAL A 104 3.00 -12.65 -7.64
N HIS A 105 2.13 -11.93 -8.32
CA HIS A 105 1.44 -12.41 -9.53
C HIS A 105 2.09 -11.95 -10.85
N ARG A 106 3.29 -11.34 -10.80
CA ARG A 106 3.99 -10.91 -12.00
C ARG A 106 4.45 -12.09 -12.86
N ARG A 107 4.43 -11.90 -14.20
CA ARG A 107 4.93 -12.86 -15.19
C ARG A 107 4.27 -14.25 -15.14
N LYS A 108 3.05 -14.34 -14.58
CA LYS A 108 2.30 -15.60 -14.51
C LYS A 108 1.57 -15.89 -15.81
N ARG A 109 1.36 -17.18 -16.12
CA ARG A 109 0.62 -17.60 -17.33
C ARG A 109 -0.86 -17.28 -17.20
N ILE A 110 -1.43 -17.50 -16.03
CA ILE A 110 -2.85 -17.30 -15.73
C ILE A 110 -2.97 -16.52 -14.44
N VAL A 111 -3.80 -15.49 -14.44
CA VAL A 111 -4.18 -14.70 -13.26
C VAL A 111 -5.70 -14.70 -13.15
N ILE A 112 -6.22 -14.94 -11.96
CA ILE A 112 -7.66 -14.94 -11.64
C ILE A 112 -7.86 -13.98 -10.49
N ASN A 113 -8.84 -13.08 -10.64
CA ASN A 113 -9.25 -12.16 -9.59
C ASN A 113 -10.69 -12.47 -9.19
N LEU A 114 -10.92 -12.57 -7.90
CA LEU A 114 -12.22 -12.72 -7.25
C LEU A 114 -12.46 -11.51 -6.36
N ASP A 115 -13.72 -11.12 -6.22
CA ASP A 115 -14.15 -10.04 -5.32
C ASP A 115 -15.18 -10.63 -4.34
N LEU A 116 -14.98 -10.39 -3.05
CA LEU A 116 -15.94 -10.81 -2.03
C LEU A 116 -17.09 -9.80 -1.95
N LYS A 117 -18.33 -10.30 -2.13
CA LYS A 117 -19.53 -9.46 -2.12
C LYS A 117 -19.76 -8.88 -0.73
N ASP A 118 -20.01 -7.56 -0.69
CA ASP A 118 -20.36 -6.82 0.53
C ASP A 118 -19.46 -7.14 1.73
N PHE A 119 -18.15 -7.20 1.49
CA PHE A 119 -17.12 -7.73 2.37
C PHE A 119 -17.23 -7.29 3.83
N PHE A 120 -17.30 -5.98 4.10
CA PHE A 120 -17.43 -5.48 5.47
C PHE A 120 -18.80 -5.81 6.06
N ASN A 121 -19.87 -5.68 5.30
CA ASN A 121 -21.24 -5.96 5.75
C ASN A 121 -21.48 -7.45 6.01
N ALA A 122 -20.73 -8.35 5.38
CA ALA A 122 -20.75 -9.79 5.67
C ALA A 122 -20.16 -10.15 7.04
N ILE A 123 -19.45 -9.21 7.67
CA ILE A 123 -18.89 -9.39 9.01
C ILE A 123 -19.86 -8.79 10.02
N ASN A 124 -20.71 -9.64 10.59
CA ASN A 124 -21.72 -9.23 11.56
C ASN A 124 -21.14 -9.13 12.99
N PHE A 125 -21.93 -8.54 13.88
CA PHE A 125 -21.60 -8.37 15.30
C PHE A 125 -21.18 -9.67 16.00
N GLY A 126 -21.89 -10.76 15.73
CA GLY A 126 -21.58 -12.06 16.34
C GLY A 126 -20.19 -12.58 15.97
N ARG A 127 -19.77 -12.37 14.72
CA ARG A 127 -18.41 -12.72 14.27
C ARG A 127 -17.35 -11.86 14.94
N VAL A 128 -17.60 -10.55 15.11
CA VAL A 128 -16.66 -9.63 15.78
C VAL A 128 -16.56 -9.96 17.27
N ARG A 129 -17.71 -10.20 17.95
CA ARG A 129 -17.72 -10.63 19.35
C ARG A 129 -17.00 -11.96 19.51
N GLY A 130 -17.27 -12.95 18.65
CA GLY A 130 -16.59 -14.25 18.64
C GLY A 130 -15.09 -14.14 18.44
N LEU A 131 -14.61 -13.21 17.60
CA LEU A 131 -13.19 -12.93 17.46
C LEU A 131 -12.55 -12.55 18.80
N PHE A 132 -13.16 -11.61 19.53
CA PHE A 132 -12.61 -11.15 20.80
C PHE A 132 -12.74 -12.17 21.94
N LYS A 133 -13.65 -13.13 21.83
CA LYS A 133 -13.76 -14.28 22.75
C LYS A 133 -12.78 -15.41 22.48
N SER A 134 -12.12 -15.39 21.33
CA SER A 134 -11.23 -16.47 20.88
C SER A 134 -9.77 -16.02 20.89
N TYR A 135 -8.86 -17.01 20.89
CA TYR A 135 -7.43 -16.75 20.72
C TYR A 135 -7.15 -15.84 19.52
N PRO A 136 -6.29 -14.82 19.64
CA PRO A 136 -5.34 -14.55 20.73
C PRO A 136 -5.86 -13.60 21.83
N PHE A 137 -7.13 -13.24 21.84
CA PHE A 137 -7.70 -12.24 22.75
C PHE A 137 -8.26 -12.85 24.03
N ASP A 138 -9.08 -13.88 23.90
CA ASP A 138 -9.68 -14.69 24.99
C ASP A 138 -10.40 -13.85 26.07
N PHE A 139 -11.05 -12.74 25.67
CA PHE A 139 -11.79 -11.88 26.57
C PHE A 139 -13.08 -12.52 27.06
N ASN A 140 -13.49 -12.13 28.25
CA ASN A 140 -14.79 -12.48 28.80
C ASN A 140 -15.95 -11.84 27.99
N ASP A 141 -17.17 -12.24 28.26
CA ASP A 141 -18.36 -11.80 27.52
C ASP A 141 -18.59 -10.29 27.57
N GLU A 142 -18.30 -9.67 28.69
CA GLU A 142 -18.49 -8.23 28.89
C GLU A 142 -17.54 -7.41 27.99
N VAL A 143 -16.27 -7.70 28.08
CA VAL A 143 -15.22 -6.98 27.32
C VAL A 143 -15.36 -7.26 25.83
N ALA A 144 -15.54 -8.54 25.43
CA ALA A 144 -15.71 -8.92 24.02
C ALA A 144 -16.94 -8.27 23.39
N THR A 145 -18.05 -8.17 24.14
CA THR A 145 -19.27 -7.49 23.67
C THR A 145 -19.03 -5.99 23.50
N THR A 146 -18.36 -5.35 24.46
CA THR A 146 -18.03 -3.93 24.39
C THR A 146 -17.09 -3.61 23.22
N LEU A 147 -16.06 -4.42 22.99
CA LEU A 147 -15.17 -4.31 21.84
C LEU A 147 -15.92 -4.45 20.52
N ALA A 148 -16.85 -5.40 20.43
CA ALA A 148 -17.68 -5.58 19.27
C ALA A 148 -18.62 -4.39 19.02
N GLN A 149 -19.16 -3.78 20.09
CA GLN A 149 -19.97 -2.57 20.00
C GLN A 149 -19.17 -1.36 19.52
N ILE A 150 -17.92 -1.21 19.95
CA ILE A 150 -17.01 -0.16 19.45
C ILE A 150 -16.75 -0.35 17.96
N CYS A 151 -16.61 -1.60 17.47
CA CYS A 151 -16.23 -1.89 16.09
C CYS A 151 -17.40 -1.89 15.10
N CYS A 152 -18.63 -2.17 15.56
CA CYS A 152 -19.80 -2.37 14.71
C CYS A 152 -20.74 -1.17 14.70
N TYR A 153 -21.40 -0.99 13.58
CA TYR A 153 -22.51 -0.06 13.38
C TYR A 153 -23.68 -0.84 12.77
N GLU A 154 -24.89 -0.68 13.32
CA GLU A 154 -26.09 -1.43 12.89
C GLU A 154 -25.84 -2.95 12.78
N GLY A 155 -25.15 -3.51 13.76
CA GLY A 155 -24.86 -4.95 13.83
C GLY A 155 -23.84 -5.48 12.83
N ARG A 156 -23.11 -4.64 12.10
CA ARG A 156 -22.15 -5.00 11.07
C ARG A 156 -20.87 -4.18 11.18
N LEU A 157 -19.81 -4.68 10.54
CA LEU A 157 -18.56 -3.92 10.44
C LEU A 157 -18.72 -2.79 9.39
N PRO A 158 -18.66 -1.50 9.80
CA PRO A 158 -18.96 -0.39 8.90
C PRO A 158 -17.82 -0.13 7.92
N GLN A 159 -18.13 0.23 6.68
CA GLN A 159 -17.16 0.72 5.73
C GLN A 159 -16.84 2.19 6.02
N GLY A 160 -15.65 2.48 6.57
CA GLY A 160 -15.20 3.84 6.91
C GLY A 160 -14.70 3.98 8.35
N ALA A 161 -14.94 2.98 9.22
CA ALA A 161 -14.42 3.00 10.58
C ALA A 161 -12.93 2.59 10.64
N PRO A 162 -12.13 3.22 11.52
CA PRO A 162 -10.72 2.90 11.71
C PRO A 162 -10.42 1.45 12.08
N THR A 163 -11.32 0.77 12.80
CA THR A 163 -11.16 -0.63 13.23
C THR A 163 -11.48 -1.64 12.14
N SER A 164 -12.38 -1.31 11.20
CA SER A 164 -12.88 -2.26 10.20
C SER A 164 -11.80 -2.96 9.38
N PRO A 165 -10.75 -2.25 8.89
CA PRO A 165 -9.67 -2.89 8.12
C PRO A 165 -8.94 -3.98 8.90
N ILE A 166 -8.63 -3.72 10.16
CA ILE A 166 -7.84 -4.61 11.02
C ILE A 166 -8.68 -5.79 11.47
N VAL A 167 -9.89 -5.53 11.96
CA VAL A 167 -10.84 -6.56 12.40
C VAL A 167 -11.16 -7.52 11.25
N SER A 168 -11.36 -7.00 10.03
CA SER A 168 -11.60 -7.84 8.85
C SER A 168 -10.44 -8.79 8.56
N ASN A 169 -9.18 -8.37 8.76
CA ASN A 169 -8.02 -9.23 8.59
C ASN A 169 -7.98 -10.36 9.65
N TYR A 170 -8.34 -10.07 10.90
CA TYR A 170 -8.46 -11.13 11.93
C TYR A 170 -9.55 -12.14 11.59
N ILE A 171 -10.73 -11.69 11.19
CA ILE A 171 -11.85 -12.55 10.79
C ILE A 171 -11.47 -13.44 9.61
N CYS A 172 -10.72 -12.91 8.65
CA CYS A 172 -10.27 -13.65 7.47
C CYS A 172 -9.13 -14.65 7.73
N ARG A 173 -8.55 -14.72 8.93
CA ARG A 173 -7.41 -15.63 9.20
C ARG A 173 -7.70 -17.10 8.87
N LYS A 174 -8.91 -17.57 9.17
CA LYS A 174 -9.34 -18.94 8.87
C LYS A 174 -9.48 -19.14 7.36
N LEU A 175 -10.13 -18.21 6.67
CA LEU A 175 -10.24 -18.20 5.21
C LEU A 175 -8.85 -18.23 4.56
N ASP A 176 -7.95 -17.32 4.98
CA ASP A 176 -6.59 -17.25 4.44
C ASP A 176 -5.81 -18.54 4.66
N ASN A 177 -5.96 -19.22 5.83
CA ASN A 177 -5.33 -20.52 6.07
C ASN A 177 -5.79 -21.56 5.08
N GLN A 178 -7.08 -21.67 4.87
CA GLN A 178 -7.68 -22.65 3.96
C GLN A 178 -7.31 -22.36 2.50
N LEU A 179 -7.31 -21.09 2.08
CA LEU A 179 -6.95 -20.71 0.73
C LEU A 179 -5.44 -20.86 0.45
N VAL A 180 -4.57 -20.66 1.46
CA VAL A 180 -3.14 -20.94 1.35
C VAL A 180 -2.89 -22.45 1.21
N ALA A 181 -3.55 -23.28 2.00
CA ALA A 181 -3.45 -24.74 1.90
C ALA A 181 -3.92 -25.22 0.51
N PHE A 182 -5.10 -24.78 0.09
CA PHE A 182 -5.65 -25.05 -1.23
C PHE A 182 -4.70 -24.63 -2.36
N ALA A 183 -4.14 -23.41 -2.28
CA ALA A 183 -3.23 -22.91 -3.29
C ALA A 183 -1.93 -23.71 -3.37
N ARG A 184 -1.38 -24.11 -2.22
CA ARG A 184 -0.17 -24.93 -2.13
C ARG A 184 -0.38 -26.33 -2.76
N GLU A 185 -1.49 -26.97 -2.43
CA GLU A 185 -1.85 -28.29 -2.96
C GLU A 185 -1.91 -28.28 -4.50
N HIS A 186 -2.42 -27.20 -5.09
CA HIS A 186 -2.63 -27.11 -6.53
C HIS A 186 -1.56 -26.31 -7.30
N LYS A 187 -0.43 -25.98 -6.66
CA LYS A 187 0.69 -25.21 -7.27
C LYS A 187 0.25 -23.85 -7.80
N ILE A 188 -0.50 -23.13 -6.99
CA ILE A 188 -1.10 -21.83 -7.30
C ILE A 188 -0.58 -20.81 -6.28
N ASP A 189 -0.29 -19.59 -6.72
CA ASP A 189 -0.06 -18.47 -5.80
C ASP A 189 -1.39 -17.85 -5.38
N TYR A 190 -1.47 -17.46 -4.12
CA TYR A 190 -2.65 -16.83 -3.52
C TYR A 190 -2.25 -15.57 -2.77
N THR A 191 -3.00 -14.49 -2.97
CA THR A 191 -2.95 -13.30 -2.13
C THR A 191 -4.33 -12.69 -1.94
N ARG A 192 -4.49 -11.90 -0.86
CA ARG A 192 -5.69 -11.12 -0.58
C ARG A 192 -5.34 -9.67 -0.28
N TYR A 193 -6.03 -8.77 -0.94
CA TYR A 193 -6.02 -7.34 -0.67
C TYR A 193 -7.43 -6.88 -0.30
N ALA A 194 -7.76 -6.84 0.99
CA ALA A 194 -9.12 -6.62 1.50
C ALA A 194 -10.12 -7.66 0.98
N ASP A 195 -11.09 -7.24 0.18
CA ASP A 195 -12.09 -8.04 -0.53
C ASP A 195 -11.58 -8.64 -1.85
N ASP A 196 -10.48 -8.13 -2.39
CA ASP A 196 -9.88 -8.65 -3.62
C ASP A 196 -9.00 -9.88 -3.33
N ILE A 197 -9.36 -11.02 -3.87
CA ILE A 197 -8.61 -12.27 -3.85
C ILE A 197 -7.98 -12.48 -5.22
N THR A 198 -6.69 -12.79 -5.25
CA THR A 198 -5.99 -13.10 -6.50
C THR A 198 -5.33 -14.47 -6.42
N PHE A 199 -5.58 -15.29 -7.44
CA PHE A 199 -4.85 -16.53 -7.70
C PHE A 199 -4.04 -16.40 -8.98
N SER A 200 -2.87 -17.03 -9.02
CA SER A 200 -2.08 -17.11 -10.26
C SER A 200 -1.30 -18.40 -10.36
N THR A 201 -0.98 -18.80 -11.59
CA THR A 201 -0.19 -20.00 -11.83
C THR A 201 0.64 -19.90 -13.11
N ASN A 202 1.72 -20.68 -13.18
CA ASN A 202 2.52 -20.88 -14.38
C ASN A 202 2.20 -22.19 -15.10
N LEU A 203 1.20 -22.95 -14.66
CA LEU A 203 0.72 -24.13 -15.34
C LEU A 203 0.16 -23.75 -16.72
N ASN A 204 0.31 -24.67 -17.70
CA ASN A 204 -0.15 -24.44 -19.07
C ASN A 204 -1.69 -24.35 -19.16
N LEU A 205 -2.37 -25.14 -18.33
CA LEU A 205 -3.82 -25.18 -18.26
C LEU A 205 -4.31 -24.64 -16.91
N LEU A 206 -5.51 -24.08 -16.92
CA LEU A 206 -6.19 -23.69 -15.69
C LEU A 206 -6.43 -24.93 -14.83
N PRO A 207 -5.93 -24.97 -13.57
CA PRO A 207 -6.24 -26.06 -12.66
C PRO A 207 -7.73 -26.20 -12.46
N THR A 208 -8.25 -27.41 -12.64
CA THR A 208 -9.69 -27.72 -12.46
C THR A 208 -10.18 -27.41 -11.04
N ALA A 209 -9.25 -27.46 -10.08
CA ALA A 209 -9.49 -27.04 -8.70
C ALA A 209 -9.90 -25.56 -8.59
N LEU A 210 -9.39 -24.67 -9.44
CA LEU A 210 -9.84 -23.27 -9.49
C LEU A 210 -11.16 -23.12 -10.23
N GLY A 211 -11.37 -23.90 -11.30
CA GLY A 211 -12.56 -23.81 -12.10
C GLY A 211 -12.36 -24.18 -13.57
N ARG A 212 -13.30 -23.82 -14.40
CA ARG A 212 -13.30 -24.06 -15.85
C ARG A 212 -13.69 -22.80 -16.61
N ILE A 213 -13.13 -22.62 -17.80
CA ILE A 213 -13.52 -21.52 -18.69
C ILE A 213 -14.68 -21.97 -19.56
N ARG A 214 -15.80 -21.25 -19.47
CA ARG A 214 -16.97 -21.43 -20.32
C ARG A 214 -17.41 -20.08 -20.87
N ASN A 215 -17.69 -19.98 -22.16
CA ASN A 215 -18.16 -18.74 -22.81
C ASN A 215 -17.30 -17.50 -22.45
N LYS A 216 -15.97 -17.63 -22.47
CA LYS A 216 -15.02 -16.57 -22.10
C LYS A 216 -15.15 -16.06 -20.65
N LYS A 217 -15.87 -16.78 -19.80
CA LYS A 217 -15.96 -16.52 -18.36
C LYS A 217 -15.37 -17.67 -17.58
N ILE A 218 -14.86 -17.41 -16.39
CA ILE A 218 -14.45 -18.46 -15.47
C ILE A 218 -15.63 -18.87 -14.61
N VAL A 219 -15.88 -20.17 -14.55
CA VAL A 219 -16.81 -20.81 -13.61
C VAL A 219 -15.95 -21.46 -12.53
N LEU A 220 -16.04 -20.93 -11.32
CA LEU A 220 -15.24 -21.41 -10.19
C LEU A 220 -15.67 -22.82 -9.77
N SER A 221 -14.72 -23.59 -9.26
CA SER A 221 -15.00 -24.94 -8.75
C SER A 221 -15.84 -24.91 -7.48
N ALA A 222 -16.62 -25.96 -7.27
CA ALA A 222 -17.43 -26.12 -6.05
C ALA A 222 -16.57 -26.17 -4.77
N PRO A 223 -15.42 -26.87 -4.72
CA PRO A 223 -14.54 -26.83 -3.56
C PRO A 223 -14.06 -25.43 -3.18
N LEU A 224 -13.62 -24.62 -4.17
CA LEU A 224 -13.17 -23.25 -3.92
C LEU A 224 -14.32 -22.36 -3.40
N LYS A 225 -15.51 -22.45 -4.01
CA LYS A 225 -16.71 -21.73 -3.54
C LYS A 225 -17.04 -22.11 -2.11
N LYS A 226 -17.07 -23.40 -1.80
CA LYS A 226 -17.38 -23.93 -0.47
C LYS A 226 -16.42 -23.43 0.61
N ILE A 227 -15.12 -23.30 0.30
CA ILE A 227 -14.15 -22.68 1.23
C ILE A 227 -14.56 -21.25 1.58
N ILE A 228 -14.94 -20.44 0.60
CA ILE A 228 -15.31 -19.04 0.79
C ILE A 228 -16.63 -18.93 1.54
N GLU A 229 -17.64 -19.71 1.13
CA GLU A 229 -18.98 -19.74 1.73
C GLU A 229 -18.96 -20.22 3.18
N ASN A 230 -18.21 -21.28 3.48
CA ASN A 230 -18.04 -21.80 4.86
C ASN A 230 -17.36 -20.79 5.80
N ASN A 231 -16.69 -19.78 5.27
CA ASN A 231 -16.14 -18.67 6.02
C ASN A 231 -17.08 -17.45 6.07
N GLY A 232 -18.33 -17.61 5.66
CA GLY A 232 -19.37 -16.58 5.72
C GLY A 232 -19.20 -15.44 4.74
N PHE A 233 -18.60 -15.70 3.57
CA PHE A 233 -18.47 -14.74 2.49
C PHE A 233 -19.12 -15.28 1.22
N ALA A 234 -19.58 -14.37 0.37
CA ALA A 234 -20.09 -14.69 -0.96
C ALA A 234 -19.17 -14.11 -2.03
N ILE A 235 -19.10 -14.77 -3.18
CA ILE A 235 -18.30 -14.30 -4.32
C ILE A 235 -19.15 -13.38 -5.19
N ASN A 236 -18.58 -12.30 -5.65
CA ASN A 236 -19.16 -11.45 -6.67
C ASN A 236 -18.83 -12.02 -8.06
N GLU A 237 -19.74 -12.85 -8.59
CA GLU A 237 -19.55 -13.54 -9.88
C GLU A 237 -19.32 -12.55 -11.04
N ASP A 238 -20.00 -11.39 -11.04
CA ASP A 238 -19.88 -10.38 -12.11
C ASP A 238 -18.51 -9.72 -12.16
N LYS A 239 -17.82 -9.66 -11.03
CA LYS A 239 -16.46 -9.11 -10.93
C LYS A 239 -15.36 -10.18 -11.04
N THR A 240 -15.76 -11.45 -11.02
CA THR A 240 -14.81 -12.56 -11.17
C THR A 240 -14.27 -12.60 -12.58
N ARG A 241 -12.96 -12.55 -12.72
CA ARG A 241 -12.30 -12.47 -14.03
C ARG A 241 -11.02 -13.29 -14.05
N TYR A 242 -10.64 -13.73 -15.25
CA TYR A 242 -9.36 -14.36 -15.51
C TYR A 242 -8.64 -13.67 -16.67
N ALA A 243 -7.33 -13.76 -16.69
CA ALA A 243 -6.51 -13.27 -17.78
C ALA A 243 -5.35 -14.23 -18.04
N LEU A 244 -5.18 -14.59 -19.32
CA LEU A 244 -4.02 -15.32 -19.81
C LEU A 244 -2.84 -14.36 -20.04
N LYS A 245 -1.60 -14.89 -20.13
CA LYS A 245 -0.38 -14.09 -20.39
C LYS A 245 -0.46 -13.25 -21.67
N THR A 246 -1.19 -13.74 -22.68
CA THR A 246 -1.44 -13.04 -23.95
C THR A 246 -2.34 -11.82 -23.80
N ASN A 247 -3.15 -11.79 -22.75
CA ASN A 247 -4.06 -10.71 -22.46
C ASN A 247 -3.48 -9.81 -21.34
N ARG A 248 -4.08 -8.63 -21.18
CA ARG A 248 -3.73 -7.73 -20.07
C ARG A 248 -4.08 -8.39 -18.73
N GLN A 249 -3.07 -8.68 -17.93
CA GLN A 249 -3.21 -9.17 -16.56
C GLN A 249 -3.14 -7.99 -15.59
N GLU A 250 -4.13 -7.90 -14.71
CA GLU A 250 -4.25 -6.81 -13.76
C GLU A 250 -4.52 -7.38 -12.36
N VAL A 251 -3.81 -6.86 -11.35
CA VAL A 251 -3.95 -7.21 -9.93
C VAL A 251 -4.00 -5.93 -9.12
N ALA A 252 -5.05 -5.73 -8.33
CA ALA A 252 -5.27 -4.52 -7.53
C ALA A 252 -5.05 -3.21 -8.35
N GLY A 253 -5.48 -3.17 -9.61
CA GLY A 253 -5.34 -2.02 -10.51
C GLY A 253 -3.96 -1.86 -11.19
N LEU A 254 -3.02 -2.78 -10.94
CA LEU A 254 -1.68 -2.77 -11.53
C LEU A 254 -1.51 -3.84 -12.60
N ILE A 255 -0.73 -3.56 -13.64
CA ILE A 255 -0.40 -4.49 -14.72
C ILE A 255 0.75 -5.39 -14.28
N VAL A 256 0.62 -6.72 -14.50
CA VAL A 256 1.59 -7.71 -14.01
C VAL A 256 2.20 -8.62 -15.10
N ASN A 257 1.90 -8.40 -16.37
CA ASN A 257 2.36 -9.27 -17.49
C ASN A 257 3.88 -9.45 -17.55
N ALA A 258 4.66 -8.38 -17.47
CA ALA A 258 6.13 -8.43 -17.53
C ALA A 258 6.77 -8.09 -16.18
N GLY A 259 6.21 -7.12 -15.51
CA GLY A 259 6.59 -6.63 -14.19
C GLY A 259 5.45 -5.77 -13.66
N VAL A 260 5.54 -5.33 -12.41
CA VAL A 260 4.50 -4.49 -11.83
C VAL A 260 4.53 -3.09 -12.45
N ASN A 261 3.42 -2.66 -13.03
CA ASN A 261 3.34 -1.41 -13.78
C ASN A 261 1.98 -0.73 -13.58
N VAL A 262 1.96 0.58 -13.79
CA VAL A 262 0.70 1.34 -13.88
C VAL A 262 0.03 1.10 -15.24
N PRO A 263 -1.31 1.19 -15.34
CA PRO A 263 -2.02 1.10 -16.60
C PRO A 263 -1.56 2.17 -17.61
N ARG A 264 -1.40 1.81 -18.87
CA ARG A 264 -0.98 2.75 -19.93
C ARG A 264 -1.87 3.99 -20.03
N LYS A 265 -3.19 3.81 -19.80
CA LYS A 265 -4.15 4.93 -19.77
C LYS A 265 -3.82 5.96 -18.69
N TYR A 266 -3.31 5.52 -17.53
CA TYR A 266 -2.93 6.39 -16.43
C TYR A 266 -1.77 7.33 -16.83
N VAL A 267 -0.72 6.76 -17.42
CA VAL A 267 0.43 7.56 -17.92
C VAL A 267 0.02 8.48 -19.07
N LYS A 268 -0.88 8.02 -19.97
CA LYS A 268 -1.41 8.88 -21.05
C LYS A 268 -2.16 10.08 -20.49
N ARG A 269 -2.98 9.90 -19.43
CA ARG A 269 -3.70 10.99 -18.77
C ARG A 269 -2.72 12.03 -18.22
N ILE A 270 -1.67 11.61 -17.51
CA ILE A 270 -0.63 12.53 -17.00
C ILE A 270 0.02 13.31 -18.13
N ARG A 271 0.38 12.63 -19.22
CA ARG A 271 0.99 13.28 -20.39
C ARG A 271 0.07 14.29 -21.04
N ALA A 272 -1.23 14.01 -21.11
CA ALA A 272 -2.22 14.94 -21.65
C ALA A 272 -2.36 16.18 -20.76
N MET A 273 -2.42 16.00 -19.43
CA MET A 273 -2.46 17.10 -18.47
C MET A 273 -1.20 18.00 -18.57
N LEU A 274 -0.03 17.38 -18.65
CA LEU A 274 1.24 18.11 -18.84
C LEU A 274 1.26 18.88 -20.16
N HIS A 275 0.80 18.26 -21.25
CA HIS A 275 0.75 18.91 -22.56
C HIS A 275 -0.22 20.11 -22.57
N ALA A 276 -1.38 19.97 -21.92
CA ALA A 276 -2.31 21.09 -21.78
C ALA A 276 -1.67 22.25 -21.01
N TRP A 277 -0.97 21.96 -19.91
CA TRP A 277 -0.26 22.99 -19.15
C TRP A 277 0.88 23.65 -19.95
N GLU A 278 1.68 22.86 -20.69
CA GLU A 278 2.75 23.38 -21.56
C GLU A 278 2.23 24.30 -22.67
N LYS A 279 1.08 23.94 -23.23
CA LYS A 279 0.54 24.63 -24.41
C LYS A 279 -0.32 25.86 -24.07
N TYR A 280 -1.14 25.75 -23.03
CA TYR A 280 -2.17 26.74 -22.71
C TYR A 280 -1.96 27.46 -21.36
N GLY A 281 -0.91 27.10 -20.63
CA GLY A 281 -0.71 27.58 -19.27
C GLY A 281 -1.55 26.83 -18.23
N VAL A 282 -1.20 27.00 -16.94
CA VAL A 282 -1.82 26.24 -15.84
C VAL A 282 -3.30 26.60 -15.65
N LYS A 283 -3.68 27.86 -15.87
CA LYS A 283 -5.04 28.36 -15.63
C LYS A 283 -6.04 27.69 -16.57
N ASP A 284 -5.77 27.72 -17.87
CA ASP A 284 -6.66 27.14 -18.88
C ASP A 284 -6.64 25.61 -18.83
N ALA A 285 -5.47 25.00 -18.60
CA ALA A 285 -5.37 23.55 -18.38
C ALA A 285 -6.18 23.08 -17.17
N ALA A 286 -6.16 23.81 -16.05
CA ALA A 286 -6.95 23.51 -14.87
C ALA A 286 -8.45 23.66 -15.14
N LYS A 287 -8.86 24.74 -15.81
CA LYS A 287 -10.25 25.00 -16.19
C LYS A 287 -10.80 23.85 -17.02
N GLU A 288 -10.13 23.50 -18.13
CA GLU A 288 -10.55 22.39 -19.00
C GLU A 288 -10.60 21.05 -18.25
N HIS A 289 -9.59 20.77 -17.43
CA HIS A 289 -9.52 19.53 -16.66
C HIS A 289 -10.71 19.35 -15.71
N PHE A 290 -11.05 20.38 -14.95
CA PHE A 290 -12.14 20.30 -13.98
C PHE A 290 -13.53 20.39 -14.64
N GLU A 291 -13.68 21.09 -15.74
CA GLU A 291 -14.94 21.13 -16.47
C GLU A 291 -15.27 19.80 -17.15
N LYS A 292 -14.27 19.16 -17.80
CA LYS A 292 -14.50 17.95 -18.61
C LYS A 292 -14.31 16.64 -17.85
N PHE A 293 -13.38 16.57 -16.89
CA PHE A 293 -12.91 15.29 -16.37
C PHE A 293 -13.04 15.11 -14.87
N ASN A 294 -13.02 16.17 -14.06
CA ASN A 294 -12.90 16.04 -12.61
C ASN A 294 -13.61 17.13 -11.80
N TYR A 295 -14.79 17.56 -12.24
CA TYR A 295 -15.55 18.68 -11.66
C TYR A 295 -15.79 18.56 -10.14
N LYS A 296 -15.78 17.34 -9.56
CA LYS A 296 -16.01 17.08 -8.13
C LYS A 296 -14.82 17.43 -7.23
N HIS A 297 -13.63 17.59 -7.78
CA HIS A 297 -12.38 17.79 -7.02
C HIS A 297 -11.75 19.18 -7.23
N LYS A 298 -12.50 20.09 -7.82
CA LYS A 298 -12.08 21.48 -8.00
C LYS A 298 -12.16 22.23 -6.69
N HIS A 299 -11.07 22.87 -6.26
CA HIS A 299 -11.17 23.90 -5.24
C HIS A 299 -11.80 25.14 -5.88
N PRO A 300 -12.90 25.70 -5.32
CA PRO A 300 -13.62 26.78 -5.97
C PRO A 300 -12.74 28.02 -6.25
N ASP A 301 -11.89 28.39 -5.29
CA ASP A 301 -11.09 29.61 -5.37
C ASP A 301 -9.71 29.42 -6.01
N TYR A 302 -9.18 28.18 -6.03
CA TYR A 302 -7.81 27.88 -6.47
C TYR A 302 -7.74 26.64 -7.36
N PRO A 303 -8.37 26.65 -8.55
CA PRO A 303 -8.38 25.48 -9.44
C PRO A 303 -6.98 25.10 -9.93
N GLU A 304 -6.07 26.06 -10.14
CA GLU A 304 -4.70 25.81 -10.59
C GLU A 304 -3.89 25.04 -9.54
N ILE A 305 -4.08 25.37 -8.26
CA ILE A 305 -3.44 24.69 -7.15
C ILE A 305 -3.94 23.24 -7.07
N SER A 306 -5.26 23.04 -7.17
CA SER A 306 -5.86 21.70 -7.18
C SER A 306 -5.35 20.85 -8.35
N PHE A 307 -5.22 21.42 -9.54
CA PHE A 307 -4.69 20.76 -10.72
C PHE A 307 -3.23 20.33 -10.53
N LYS A 308 -2.39 21.22 -10.01
CA LYS A 308 -0.98 20.93 -9.71
C LYS A 308 -0.86 19.78 -8.68
N TYR A 309 -1.62 19.83 -7.59
CA TYR A 309 -1.60 18.77 -6.57
C TYR A 309 -2.09 17.42 -7.11
N GLU A 310 -3.16 17.39 -7.93
CA GLU A 310 -3.61 16.15 -8.57
C GLU A 310 -2.51 15.58 -9.48
N LEU A 311 -1.93 16.42 -10.34
CA LEU A 311 -0.86 16.00 -11.24
C LEU A 311 0.37 15.49 -10.50
N MET A 312 0.80 16.18 -9.43
CA MET A 312 1.89 15.75 -8.56
C MET A 312 1.60 14.40 -7.92
N GLY A 313 0.39 14.22 -7.37
CA GLY A 313 -0.06 12.95 -6.80
C GLY A 313 -0.02 11.81 -7.81
N MET A 314 -0.49 12.07 -9.04
CA MET A 314 -0.44 11.09 -10.11
C MET A 314 0.99 10.71 -10.52
N VAL A 315 1.90 11.67 -10.62
CA VAL A 315 3.31 11.40 -10.97
C VAL A 315 4.02 10.66 -9.82
N ASN A 316 3.79 11.06 -8.57
CA ASN A 316 4.32 10.36 -7.40
C ASN A 316 3.85 8.90 -7.34
N TYR A 317 2.58 8.64 -7.67
CA TYR A 317 2.07 7.27 -7.77
C TYR A 317 2.79 6.44 -8.83
N VAL A 318 3.09 7.03 -10.00
CA VAL A 318 3.93 6.35 -11.02
C VAL A 318 5.32 6.01 -10.44
N GLY A 319 5.94 6.95 -9.72
CA GLY A 319 7.23 6.74 -9.05
C GLY A 319 7.18 5.64 -7.99
N GLN A 320 6.12 5.61 -7.18
CA GLN A 320 5.92 4.57 -6.17
C GLN A 320 5.79 3.16 -6.78
N ILE A 321 5.07 3.02 -7.89
CA ILE A 321 4.84 1.72 -8.53
C ILE A 321 6.03 1.28 -9.37
N LYS A 322 6.52 2.15 -10.27
CA LYS A 322 7.59 1.81 -11.23
C LYS A 322 9.00 1.96 -10.68
N GLY A 323 9.13 2.53 -9.49
CA GLY A 323 10.40 3.03 -8.98
C GLY A 323 10.69 4.45 -9.49
N ARG A 324 11.27 5.27 -8.61
CA ARG A 324 11.64 6.66 -8.93
C ARG A 324 12.76 6.74 -9.97
N GLY A 325 13.56 5.68 -10.14
CA GLY A 325 14.56 5.52 -11.19
C GLY A 325 14.02 5.20 -12.58
N SER A 326 12.71 4.94 -12.74
CA SER A 326 12.18 4.58 -14.05
C SER A 326 12.19 5.75 -15.04
N ARG A 327 12.56 5.47 -16.30
CA ARG A 327 12.55 6.48 -17.39
C ARG A 327 11.22 7.23 -17.53
N VAL A 328 10.10 6.52 -17.29
CA VAL A 328 8.76 7.12 -17.38
C VAL A 328 8.56 8.14 -16.25
N TYR A 329 8.92 7.81 -15.03
CA TYR A 329 8.83 8.73 -13.91
C TYR A 329 9.68 9.96 -14.12
N PHE A 330 10.97 9.80 -14.50
CA PHE A 330 11.88 10.90 -14.76
C PHE A 330 11.40 11.83 -15.86
N ALA A 331 10.88 11.27 -16.98
CA ALA A 331 10.35 12.07 -18.06
C ALA A 331 9.16 12.93 -17.60
N LEU A 332 8.27 12.38 -16.78
CA LEU A 332 7.13 13.12 -16.22
C LEU A 332 7.59 14.17 -15.20
N TYR A 333 8.50 13.79 -14.32
CA TYR A 333 9.10 14.65 -13.30
C TYR A 333 9.82 15.87 -13.94
N SER A 334 10.68 15.63 -14.94
CA SER A 334 11.44 16.70 -15.61
C SER A 334 10.52 17.70 -16.31
N ARG A 335 9.40 17.24 -16.88
CA ARG A 335 8.41 18.13 -17.49
C ARG A 335 7.74 19.03 -16.44
N ILE A 336 7.33 18.47 -15.29
CA ILE A 336 6.76 19.26 -14.19
C ILE A 336 7.77 20.30 -13.70
N LYS A 337 9.03 19.92 -13.50
CA LYS A 337 10.07 20.83 -13.01
C LYS A 337 10.38 21.97 -13.96
N LYS A 338 10.25 21.75 -15.28
CA LYS A 338 10.39 22.81 -16.27
C LYS A 338 9.23 23.80 -16.21
N LEU A 339 8.01 23.33 -15.91
CA LEU A 339 6.81 24.16 -15.84
C LEU A 339 6.70 24.92 -14.52
N ASP A 340 7.17 24.32 -13.45
CA ASP A 340 7.15 24.92 -12.11
C ASP A 340 8.31 24.39 -11.27
N SER A 341 9.37 25.18 -11.14
CA SER A 341 10.57 24.84 -10.37
C SER A 341 10.32 24.79 -8.85
N THR A 342 9.24 25.40 -8.36
CA THR A 342 8.89 25.43 -6.92
C THR A 342 8.29 24.10 -6.45
N ILE A 343 7.77 23.27 -7.37
CA ILE A 343 7.19 21.98 -7.04
C ILE A 343 8.26 21.04 -6.49
N LYS A 344 8.11 20.66 -5.23
CA LYS A 344 8.93 19.65 -4.56
C LYS A 344 8.29 18.27 -4.75
N LEU A 345 8.65 17.57 -5.82
CA LEU A 345 8.44 16.14 -5.93
C LEU A 345 9.62 15.45 -5.23
N SER A 346 9.35 14.44 -4.41
CA SER A 346 10.38 13.70 -3.67
C SER A 346 11.21 12.81 -4.61
N ALA A 347 11.93 13.40 -5.54
CA ALA A 347 12.69 12.67 -6.55
C ALA A 347 14.14 12.41 -6.16
N HIS A 348 14.71 13.26 -5.36
CA HIS A 348 16.09 13.12 -4.91
C HIS A 348 16.16 13.37 -3.41
N GLU A 349 16.81 12.48 -2.71
CA GLU A 349 17.20 12.75 -1.34
C GLU A 349 18.15 13.97 -1.33
N ASN A 350 17.94 14.86 -0.38
CA ASN A 350 18.98 15.83 -0.06
C ASN A 350 20.18 15.04 0.46
N ILE A 351 21.20 14.90 -0.36
CA ILE A 351 22.44 14.26 0.04
C ILE A 351 23.16 15.24 0.94
N SER A 352 22.99 15.05 2.24
CA SER A 352 23.87 15.68 3.22
C SER A 352 25.10 14.80 3.36
N ALA A 353 26.20 15.24 2.78
CA ALA A 353 27.51 14.66 3.03
C ALA A 353 28.42 15.75 3.59
N PRO A 354 29.43 15.42 4.41
CA PRO A 354 30.39 16.38 4.87
C PRO A 354 31.07 17.12 3.72
N GLU A 355 31.39 18.39 3.90
CA GLU A 355 32.12 19.16 2.90
C GLU A 355 33.48 18.50 2.60
N GLY A 356 33.87 18.50 1.32
CA GLY A 356 35.13 17.88 0.87
C GLY A 356 35.12 16.35 0.84
N SER A 357 33.97 15.69 1.03
CA SER A 357 33.89 14.23 0.95
C SER A 357 33.57 13.74 -0.48
N THR A 358 34.19 12.61 -0.85
CA THR A 358 33.79 11.83 -2.03
C THR A 358 32.62 10.94 -1.65
N ILE A 359 31.50 11.06 -2.37
CA ILE A 359 30.29 10.31 -2.09
C ILE A 359 30.22 9.06 -2.96
N ILE A 360 30.09 7.90 -2.32
CA ILE A 360 29.99 6.60 -2.98
C ILE A 360 28.51 6.15 -3.00
N PHE A 361 27.98 5.92 -4.19
CA PHE A 361 26.64 5.36 -4.41
C PHE A 361 26.75 3.94 -4.91
N CYS A 362 26.22 2.97 -4.14
CA CYS A 362 26.17 1.56 -4.52
C CYS A 362 24.73 1.17 -4.86
N GLU A 363 24.53 0.18 -5.76
CA GLU A 363 23.22 -0.39 -6.05
C GLU A 363 22.69 -1.18 -4.84
N GLY A 364 23.51 -2.09 -4.33
CA GLY A 364 23.16 -2.98 -3.23
C GLY A 364 23.50 -2.43 -1.85
N LYS A 365 22.65 -2.72 -0.87
CA LYS A 365 22.95 -2.44 0.54
C LYS A 365 24.17 -3.23 1.03
N THR A 366 24.32 -4.45 0.52
CA THR A 366 25.43 -5.36 0.85
C THR A 366 26.75 -4.82 0.33
N ASP A 367 26.77 -4.32 -0.91
CA ASP A 367 27.99 -3.75 -1.54
C ASP A 367 28.47 -2.54 -0.75
N ARG A 368 27.56 -1.66 -0.37
CA ARG A 368 27.86 -0.53 0.51
C ARG A 368 28.49 -0.98 1.82
N LEU A 369 27.90 -1.97 2.50
CA LEU A 369 28.39 -2.46 3.79
C LEU A 369 29.80 -3.07 3.68
N HIS A 370 30.05 -3.85 2.61
CA HIS A 370 31.36 -4.44 2.36
C HIS A 370 32.43 -3.39 2.07
N LEU A 371 32.12 -2.42 1.21
CA LEU A 371 33.06 -1.35 0.88
C LEU A 371 33.34 -0.43 2.07
N GLU A 372 32.32 -0.09 2.85
CA GLU A 372 32.46 0.71 4.06
C GLU A 372 33.30 -0.02 5.12
N ALA A 373 33.09 -1.32 5.30
CA ALA A 373 33.90 -2.15 6.21
C ALA A 373 35.35 -2.25 5.74
N ALA A 374 35.60 -2.49 4.45
CA ALA A 374 36.92 -2.52 3.86
C ALA A 374 37.66 -1.17 4.03
N TYR A 375 36.98 -0.07 3.71
CA TYR A 375 37.53 1.28 3.89
C TYR A 375 37.94 1.55 5.35
N ASN A 376 37.07 1.20 6.30
CA ASN A 376 37.36 1.38 7.72
C ASN A 376 38.53 0.50 8.19
N TYR A 377 38.63 -0.74 7.70
CA TYR A 377 39.72 -1.65 7.97
C TYR A 377 41.06 -1.07 7.50
N PHE A 378 41.20 -0.68 6.23
CA PHE A 378 42.41 -0.12 5.67
C PHE A 378 42.82 1.21 6.34
N LYS A 379 41.83 2.04 6.67
CA LYS A 379 42.09 3.29 7.41
C LYS A 379 42.66 3.05 8.80
N GLN A 380 42.24 1.99 9.49
CA GLN A 380 42.83 1.57 10.76
C GLN A 380 44.27 1.05 10.62
N GLN A 381 44.65 0.53 9.44
CA GLN A 381 46.03 0.11 9.13
C GLN A 381 46.92 1.29 8.67
N GLY A 382 46.39 2.50 8.67
CA GLY A 382 47.09 3.68 8.19
C GLY A 382 47.09 3.89 6.68
N GLU A 383 46.29 3.08 5.95
CA GLU A 383 46.15 3.22 4.51
C GLU A 383 44.91 4.10 4.18
N PHE A 384 45.01 4.84 3.09
CA PHE A 384 43.90 5.69 2.58
C PHE A 384 43.41 6.75 3.58
N VAL A 385 44.27 7.19 4.52
CA VAL A 385 43.94 8.16 5.58
C VAL A 385 43.48 9.51 4.99
N ASP A 386 44.03 9.89 3.84
CA ASP A 386 43.74 11.16 3.15
C ASP A 386 42.42 11.12 2.36
N LEU A 387 41.84 9.92 2.20
CA LEU A 387 40.53 9.79 1.52
C LEU A 387 39.40 10.07 2.52
N ASN A 388 38.54 10.98 2.15
CA ASN A 388 37.29 11.26 2.89
C ASN A 388 36.12 10.70 2.12
N LEU A 389 35.80 9.39 2.31
CA LEU A 389 34.74 8.69 1.65
C LEU A 389 33.45 8.72 2.48
N HIS A 390 32.36 9.09 1.86
CA HIS A 390 31.01 9.01 2.43
C HIS A 390 30.16 8.03 1.66
N PHE A 391 29.82 6.89 2.29
CA PHE A 391 28.96 5.86 1.67
C PHE A 391 27.51 6.22 1.85
N PHE A 392 26.82 6.51 0.73
CA PHE A 392 25.46 6.99 0.79
C PHE A 392 24.50 5.89 1.26
N ILE A 393 23.64 6.23 2.23
CA ILE A 393 22.63 5.32 2.77
C ILE A 393 21.29 5.59 2.10
N TRP A 394 20.82 4.61 1.32
CA TRP A 394 19.50 4.68 0.71
C TRP A 394 18.42 4.48 1.74
N ARG A 395 17.31 5.19 1.57
CA ARG A 395 16.11 4.94 2.36
C ARG A 395 15.63 3.52 2.15
N ALA A 396 15.11 2.89 3.21
CA ALA A 396 14.68 1.48 3.19
C ALA A 396 13.50 1.19 2.24
N ASP A 397 12.74 2.23 1.84
CA ASP A 397 11.60 2.13 0.93
C ASP A 397 11.97 2.29 -0.56
N LEU A 398 13.25 2.52 -0.87
CA LEU A 398 13.74 2.67 -2.24
C LEU A 398 14.30 1.35 -2.75
N GLU A 399 13.76 0.88 -3.87
CA GLU A 399 14.41 -0.16 -4.69
C GLU A 399 15.46 0.53 -5.57
N ILE A 400 16.71 0.35 -5.24
CA ILE A 400 17.84 0.84 -6.02
C ILE A 400 18.25 -0.27 -6.99
N ASN A 401 18.51 0.11 -8.21
CA ASN A 401 19.02 -0.77 -9.26
C ASN A 401 19.89 0.03 -10.23
N ASN A 402 20.59 -0.65 -11.12
CA ASN A 402 21.44 -0.02 -12.11
C ASN A 402 20.73 1.06 -12.93
N ASP A 403 19.45 0.87 -13.28
CA ASP A 403 18.64 1.90 -13.98
C ASP A 403 18.50 3.18 -13.12
N TYR A 404 18.31 3.04 -11.82
CA TYR A 404 18.18 4.18 -10.90
C TYR A 404 19.50 4.94 -10.78
N LEU A 405 20.61 4.24 -10.51
CA LEU A 405 21.95 4.85 -10.40
C LEU A 405 22.35 5.55 -11.70
N TYR A 406 22.12 4.91 -12.86
CA TYR A 406 22.42 5.51 -14.15
C TYR A 406 21.63 6.78 -14.44
N GLN A 407 20.35 6.81 -14.09
CA GLN A 407 19.55 8.00 -14.21
C GLN A 407 20.00 9.10 -13.24
N MET A 408 20.38 8.77 -12.02
CA MET A 408 20.96 9.73 -11.08
C MET A 408 22.24 10.35 -11.66
N CYS A 409 23.15 9.53 -12.12
CA CYS A 409 24.41 9.97 -12.73
C CYS A 409 24.17 10.95 -13.90
N ARG A 410 23.17 10.68 -14.77
CA ARG A 410 22.86 11.52 -15.93
C ARG A 410 22.06 12.79 -15.63
N THR A 411 21.19 12.75 -14.63
CA THR A 411 20.20 13.82 -14.39
C THR A 411 20.58 14.76 -13.27
N ARG A 412 21.59 14.42 -12.48
CA ARG A 412 22.16 15.38 -11.56
C ARG A 412 22.80 16.48 -12.39
N PRO A 413 22.38 17.73 -12.20
CA PRO A 413 23.03 18.81 -12.91
C PRO A 413 24.52 18.75 -12.57
N GLN A 414 25.36 18.84 -13.57
CA GLN A 414 26.73 19.33 -13.44
C GLN A 414 26.69 20.80 -12.97
N ALA A 415 25.90 21.07 -11.93
CA ALA A 415 26.01 22.31 -11.22
C ALA A 415 27.44 22.27 -10.69
N LYS A 416 28.25 23.18 -11.12
CA LYS A 416 29.49 23.61 -10.49
C LYS A 416 29.22 23.78 -9.00
N ARG A 417 29.15 22.66 -8.28
CA ARG A 417 29.17 22.58 -6.84
C ARG A 417 30.60 22.21 -6.53
N ASP A 418 31.27 23.23 -6.14
CA ASP A 418 32.57 23.23 -5.53
C ASP A 418 32.91 21.86 -4.94
N ASP A 419 33.95 21.20 -5.49
CA ASP A 419 34.78 20.14 -4.92
C ASP A 419 34.12 18.82 -4.50
N ARG A 420 32.92 18.50 -4.89
CA ARG A 420 32.31 17.18 -4.58
C ARG A 420 32.52 16.19 -5.73
N ILE A 421 33.21 15.11 -5.41
CA ILE A 421 33.33 13.95 -6.28
C ILE A 421 32.20 12.98 -5.92
N GLU A 422 31.46 12.51 -6.93
CA GLU A 422 30.42 11.48 -6.78
C GLU A 422 30.81 10.27 -7.62
N ILE A 423 30.89 9.12 -6.97
CA ILE A 423 31.23 7.84 -7.60
C ILE A 423 30.00 6.95 -7.56
N TYR A 424 29.57 6.45 -8.74
CA TYR A 424 28.43 5.56 -8.91
C TYR A 424 28.95 4.16 -9.26
N LEU A 425 28.69 3.19 -8.40
CA LEU A 425 29.14 1.80 -8.58
C LEU A 425 27.97 0.96 -9.09
N PHE A 426 28.19 0.38 -10.27
CA PHE A 426 27.23 -0.46 -10.98
C PHE A 426 27.65 -1.92 -10.96
N ASP A 427 26.69 -2.83 -10.79
CA ASP A 427 26.96 -4.25 -10.97
C ASP A 427 27.30 -4.56 -12.44
N ARG A 428 28.29 -5.41 -12.64
CA ARG A 428 28.82 -5.77 -13.96
C ARG A 428 27.93 -6.78 -14.72
N ASP A 429 26.92 -7.32 -14.09
CA ASP A 429 26.03 -8.33 -14.64
C ASP A 429 25.09 -7.81 -15.75
N ASP A 430 24.93 -6.48 -15.87
CA ASP A 430 24.09 -5.87 -16.90
C ASP A 430 24.93 -5.15 -17.98
N SER A 431 25.11 -5.85 -19.11
CA SER A 431 25.88 -5.35 -20.27
C SER A 431 25.38 -4.05 -20.87
N ARG A 432 24.15 -3.62 -20.57
CA ARG A 432 23.58 -2.34 -21.03
C ARG A 432 24.31 -1.14 -20.41
N TYR A 433 24.85 -1.30 -19.20
CA TYR A 433 25.53 -0.23 -18.49
C TYR A 433 27.04 -0.23 -18.70
N THR A 434 27.67 -1.40 -18.81
CA THR A 434 29.13 -1.51 -19.05
C THR A 434 29.56 -0.85 -20.36
N LYS A 435 28.71 -0.84 -21.39
CA LYS A 435 28.98 -0.16 -22.66
C LYS A 435 28.70 1.35 -22.66
N ASN A 436 27.90 1.83 -21.72
CA ASN A 436 27.44 3.23 -21.70
C ASN A 436 28.18 4.09 -20.66
N VAL A 437 28.69 3.49 -19.58
CA VAL A 437 29.45 4.21 -18.53
C VAL A 437 30.80 4.71 -19.04
N SER A 438 31.43 4.01 -19.97
CA SER A 438 32.68 4.44 -20.61
C SER A 438 32.54 5.70 -21.51
N LYS A 439 31.31 6.18 -21.75
CA LYS A 439 31.00 7.36 -22.56
C LYS A 439 30.62 8.60 -21.75
N VAL A 440 30.50 8.47 -20.44
CA VAL A 440 30.24 9.60 -19.52
C VAL A 440 31.57 10.00 -18.91
N ARG A 441 32.26 10.93 -19.57
CA ARG A 441 33.42 11.66 -19.02
C ARG A 441 32.98 13.03 -18.54
#